data_982b08e89713a158d150b8da990cf3c5
#
_entry.id   982b08e89713a158d150b8da990cf3c5
#
_cell.length_a   1.000
_cell.length_b   1.000
_cell.length_c   1.000
_cell.angle_alpha   90.00
_cell.angle_beta   90.00
_cell.angle_gamma   90.00
#
_symmetry.space_group_name_H-M   'P 1'
#
loop_
_entity.id
_entity.type
_entity.pdbx_description
1 polymer ?
#
loop_
_entity_poly.entity_id
_entity_poly.type
_entity_poly.pdbx_seq_one_letter_code
_entity_poly.pdbx_strand_id
1 'polypeptide(L)'
;MSINATIYPVIFFLIILLGIGIYANRGLKRSKNFQKEYFIANRSLGGVVLAMTLVATYGSVSSFVSGPGIAWNLGYGWVVFAAPQIITGFLILGIIGKKLAVLSRKTDALTIIDIIEERFHNKSLSLLLSLVLLIFFTAMVVGQFIGGAQIFAAITGLNYKIGLILFATVTVIYTSSGFKAVVLTDTICAILMLVGMFCLGYVILDKGSGLDGITATISQINLDESGYSNNFKPNAGGALPWSLLFSAWILVGFATIGLPQSAVRCLSYKTTFDLHKAMIVATIVCGALMIGMTLLGVLARGLVLDLPKGGTDAVIPELIVKEMNPLLAGITIIGPLAATMSTVSSLLIAASSAIVRDLYIQIVGNRHKELSIKKSKIASILITITLGFISIILALYPMDIVAWVNLFAFGGLESAFLWPLVLGLFWKRMNASGALLGVIFGLGIYTVTMATGIKFLNCHNIVIGTAAGFIFSVIGAYLFPHDDEKTLRIFFPHKYKNTKD
;
A
#
# COMPACT_ATOMS: atom_id res chain seq x y z
N MET A 1 -2.40 -36.12 -13.08
CA MET A 1 -2.43 -35.17 -11.93
C MET A 1 -3.89 -34.91 -11.61
N SER A 2 -4.42 -35.42 -10.51
CA SER A 2 -5.74 -34.98 -10.02
C SER A 2 -5.62 -33.51 -9.64
N ILE A 3 -6.39 -32.63 -10.29
CA ILE A 3 -6.46 -31.21 -9.95
C ILE A 3 -6.92 -31.16 -8.49
N ASN A 4 -6.08 -30.61 -7.63
CA ASN A 4 -6.42 -30.50 -6.22
C ASN A 4 -7.66 -29.60 -6.09
N ALA A 5 -8.68 -30.01 -5.34
CA ALA A 5 -9.94 -29.26 -5.18
C ALA A 5 -9.73 -27.82 -4.66
N THR A 6 -8.58 -27.54 -4.06
CA THR A 6 -8.13 -26.20 -3.64
C THR A 6 -8.09 -25.18 -4.78
N ILE A 7 -7.89 -25.62 -6.03
CA ILE A 7 -7.76 -24.71 -7.18
C ILE A 7 -9.11 -24.13 -7.66
N TYR A 8 -10.23 -24.83 -7.43
CA TYR A 8 -11.53 -24.37 -7.95
C TYR A 8 -11.98 -23.02 -7.42
N PRO A 9 -11.94 -22.74 -6.08
CA PRO A 9 -12.26 -21.42 -5.56
C PRO A 9 -11.35 -20.32 -6.13
N VAL A 10 -10.06 -20.61 -6.33
CA VAL A 10 -9.09 -19.65 -6.88
C VAL A 10 -9.42 -19.33 -8.34
N ILE A 11 -9.70 -20.34 -9.19
CA ILE A 11 -10.11 -20.11 -10.58
C ILE A 11 -11.40 -19.29 -10.64
N PHE A 12 -12.39 -19.61 -9.80
CA PHE A 12 -13.65 -18.88 -9.73
C PHE A 12 -13.41 -17.40 -9.36
N PHE A 13 -12.56 -17.15 -8.37
CA PHE A 13 -12.15 -15.80 -8.01
C PHE A 13 -11.50 -15.04 -9.17
N LEU A 14 -10.54 -15.65 -9.89
CA LEU A 14 -9.88 -15.03 -11.03
C LEU A 14 -10.87 -14.69 -12.16
N ILE A 15 -11.84 -15.57 -12.42
CA ILE A 15 -12.91 -15.34 -13.41
C ILE A 15 -13.77 -14.14 -13.00
N ILE A 16 -14.14 -14.01 -11.72
CA ILE A 16 -14.89 -12.85 -11.21
C ILE A 16 -14.12 -11.56 -11.46
N LEU A 17 -12.82 -11.51 -11.13
CA LEU A 17 -12.00 -10.31 -11.34
C LEU A 17 -11.91 -9.92 -12.83
N LEU A 18 -11.71 -10.87 -13.71
CA LEU A 18 -11.74 -10.64 -15.17
C LEU A 18 -13.10 -10.13 -15.64
N GLY A 19 -14.20 -10.73 -15.13
CA GLY A 19 -15.57 -10.30 -15.42
C GLY A 19 -15.82 -8.84 -15.02
N ILE A 20 -15.36 -8.43 -13.84
CA ILE A 20 -15.44 -7.03 -13.35
C ILE A 20 -14.62 -6.12 -14.25
N GLY A 21 -13.40 -6.53 -14.65
CA GLY A 21 -12.56 -5.79 -15.58
C GLY A 21 -13.28 -5.53 -16.91
N ILE A 22 -13.90 -6.55 -17.49
CA ILE A 22 -14.69 -6.44 -18.74
C ILE A 22 -15.89 -5.50 -18.55
N TYR A 23 -16.63 -5.63 -17.43
CA TYR A 23 -17.76 -4.76 -17.11
C TYR A 23 -17.34 -3.28 -17.00
N ALA A 24 -16.29 -3.01 -16.25
CA ALA A 24 -15.77 -1.65 -16.07
C ALA A 24 -15.26 -1.03 -17.39
N ASN A 25 -14.60 -1.82 -18.23
CA ASN A 25 -14.14 -1.37 -19.55
C ASN A 25 -15.29 -0.93 -20.47
N ARG A 26 -16.46 -1.59 -20.38
CA ARG A 26 -17.66 -1.14 -21.12
C ARG A 26 -18.14 0.24 -20.66
N GLY A 27 -18.10 0.52 -19.35
CA GLY A 27 -18.41 1.84 -18.79
C GLY A 27 -17.41 2.90 -19.23
N LEU A 28 -16.13 2.58 -19.22
CA LEU A 28 -15.06 3.48 -19.65
C LEU A 28 -15.17 3.90 -21.11
N LYS A 29 -15.59 2.99 -22.00
CA LYS A 29 -15.84 3.30 -23.42
C LYS A 29 -16.95 4.31 -23.65
N ARG A 30 -17.91 4.43 -22.75
CA ARG A 30 -19.06 5.34 -22.80
C ARG A 30 -18.82 6.66 -22.07
N SER A 31 -17.72 6.82 -21.35
CA SER A 31 -17.44 8.01 -20.57
C SER A 31 -17.10 9.21 -21.46
N LYS A 32 -17.70 10.37 -21.14
CA LYS A 32 -17.41 11.65 -21.81
C LYS A 32 -16.03 12.21 -21.46
N ASN A 33 -15.51 11.88 -20.25
CA ASN A 33 -14.19 12.31 -19.80
C ASN A 33 -13.38 11.07 -19.38
N PHE A 34 -12.60 10.56 -20.34
CA PHE A 34 -11.78 9.37 -20.15
C PHE A 34 -10.80 9.48 -18.96
N GLN A 35 -10.09 10.61 -18.84
CA GLN A 35 -9.07 10.76 -17.81
C GLN A 35 -9.67 10.75 -16.39
N LYS A 36 -10.77 11.49 -16.16
CA LYS A 36 -11.46 11.48 -14.86
C LYS A 36 -12.03 10.12 -14.51
N GLU A 37 -12.58 9.40 -15.49
CA GLU A 37 -13.10 8.04 -15.24
C GLU A 37 -11.95 7.04 -14.98
N TYR A 38 -10.89 7.12 -15.81
CA TYR A 38 -9.78 6.17 -15.75
C TYR A 38 -8.93 6.32 -14.49
N PHE A 39 -8.64 7.54 -14.01
CA PHE A 39 -7.74 7.79 -12.89
C PHE A 39 -8.41 7.97 -11.54
N ILE A 40 -9.65 8.48 -11.48
CA ILE A 40 -10.35 8.78 -10.21
C ILE A 40 -11.83 8.37 -10.20
N ALA A 41 -12.26 7.46 -11.08
CA ALA A 41 -13.64 6.97 -11.17
C ALA A 41 -14.67 8.12 -11.16
N ASN A 42 -14.38 9.22 -11.86
CA ASN A 42 -15.22 10.41 -11.97
C ASN A 42 -15.69 11.01 -10.62
N ARG A 43 -14.92 10.79 -9.53
CA ARG A 43 -15.22 11.26 -8.16
C ARG A 43 -16.57 10.76 -7.65
N SER A 44 -16.91 9.51 -7.92
CA SER A 44 -18.24 8.95 -7.66
C SER A 44 -18.30 7.95 -6.51
N LEU A 45 -17.19 7.76 -5.75
CA LEU A 45 -17.11 6.73 -4.75
C LEU A 45 -17.92 7.05 -3.50
N GLY A 46 -18.81 6.11 -3.12
CA GLY A 46 -19.49 6.12 -1.82
C GLY A 46 -18.57 5.68 -0.69
N GLY A 47 -18.94 5.99 0.55
CA GLY A 47 -18.08 5.85 1.72
C GLY A 47 -17.57 4.43 1.97
N VAL A 48 -18.42 3.40 1.85
CA VAL A 48 -17.98 2.00 2.06
C VAL A 48 -16.99 1.55 0.98
N VAL A 49 -17.30 1.83 -0.28
CA VAL A 49 -16.43 1.47 -1.42
C VAL A 49 -15.07 2.19 -1.30
N LEU A 50 -15.07 3.47 -0.90
CA LEU A 50 -13.85 4.22 -0.64
C LEU A 50 -13.02 3.60 0.49
N ALA A 51 -13.67 3.18 1.58
CA ALA A 51 -12.99 2.49 2.68
C ALA A 51 -12.36 1.17 2.24
N MET A 52 -13.14 0.34 1.56
CA MET A 52 -12.70 -0.99 1.13
C MET A 52 -11.56 -0.93 0.12
N THR A 53 -11.59 0.01 -0.84
CA THR A 53 -10.46 0.19 -1.76
C THR A 53 -9.22 0.73 -1.06
N LEU A 54 -9.36 1.60 -0.05
CA LEU A 54 -8.22 2.04 0.76
C LEU A 54 -7.60 0.87 1.52
N VAL A 55 -8.42 0.08 2.21
CA VAL A 55 -7.99 -1.10 2.96
C VAL A 55 -7.32 -2.13 2.05
N ALA A 56 -7.94 -2.45 0.91
CA ALA A 56 -7.41 -3.41 -0.05
C ALA A 56 -6.08 -2.97 -0.68
N THR A 57 -5.87 -1.67 -0.84
CA THR A 57 -4.61 -1.12 -1.36
C THR A 57 -3.50 -1.10 -0.30
N TYR A 58 -3.86 -0.84 0.95
CA TYR A 58 -2.93 -0.83 2.07
C TYR A 58 -2.57 -2.26 2.49
N GLY A 59 -3.57 -3.14 2.59
CA GLY A 59 -3.40 -4.57 2.85
C GLY A 59 -2.77 -5.27 1.64
N SER A 60 -1.62 -5.88 1.83
CA SER A 60 -0.80 -6.49 0.78
C SER A 60 -0.42 -7.93 1.15
N VAL A 61 0.31 -8.61 0.26
CA VAL A 61 0.87 -9.92 0.60
C VAL A 61 1.72 -9.88 1.88
N SER A 62 2.41 -8.77 2.13
CA SER A 62 3.17 -8.57 3.37
C SER A 62 2.28 -8.66 4.62
N SER A 63 1.05 -8.17 4.55
CA SER A 63 0.12 -8.20 5.67
C SER A 63 -0.51 -9.58 5.91
N PHE A 64 -0.59 -10.42 4.87
CA PHE A 64 -1.27 -11.72 4.92
C PHE A 64 -0.33 -12.92 4.99
N VAL A 65 0.93 -12.76 4.63
CA VAL A 65 1.91 -13.84 4.56
C VAL A 65 3.16 -13.49 5.34
N SER A 66 3.91 -12.47 4.92
CA SER A 66 5.20 -12.14 5.52
C SER A 66 5.06 -11.58 6.94
N GLY A 67 4.11 -10.67 7.18
CA GLY A 67 3.85 -10.11 8.51
C GLY A 67 3.46 -11.18 9.53
N PRO A 68 2.44 -12.02 9.25
CA PRO A 68 2.12 -13.17 10.09
C PRO A 68 3.29 -14.15 10.26
N GLY A 69 4.08 -14.40 9.21
CA GLY A 69 5.29 -15.23 9.32
C GLY A 69 6.34 -14.64 10.24
N ILE A 70 6.56 -13.33 10.21
CA ILE A 70 7.45 -12.64 11.15
C ILE A 70 6.86 -12.67 12.56
N ALA A 71 5.54 -12.50 12.71
CA ALA A 71 4.85 -12.60 13.99
C ALA A 71 4.93 -14.02 14.60
N TRP A 72 4.89 -15.06 13.78
CA TRP A 72 5.16 -16.44 14.18
C TRP A 72 6.54 -16.57 14.84
N ASN A 73 7.56 -15.88 14.31
CA ASN A 73 8.93 -15.92 14.84
C ASN A 73 9.12 -15.00 16.05
N LEU A 74 8.62 -13.76 16.00
CA LEU A 74 8.87 -12.70 16.99
C LEU A 74 7.75 -12.55 18.03
N GLY A 75 6.66 -13.31 17.90
CA GLY A 75 5.54 -13.26 18.83
C GLY A 75 4.86 -11.90 18.91
N TYR A 76 4.44 -11.52 20.12
CA TYR A 76 3.76 -10.24 20.38
C TYR A 76 4.59 -8.99 20.07
N GLY A 77 5.92 -9.11 20.01
CA GLY A 77 6.78 -8.01 19.60
C GLY A 77 6.42 -7.48 18.21
N TRP A 78 6.05 -8.37 17.27
CA TRP A 78 5.60 -7.94 15.95
C TRP A 78 4.17 -7.38 15.95
N VAL A 79 3.32 -7.77 16.89
CA VAL A 79 2.00 -7.14 17.09
C VAL A 79 2.16 -5.69 17.53
N VAL A 80 3.09 -5.41 18.45
CA VAL A 80 3.43 -4.05 18.88
C VAL A 80 3.98 -3.23 17.73
N PHE A 81 4.84 -3.82 16.88
CA PHE A 81 5.32 -3.17 15.65
C PHE A 81 4.17 -2.79 14.72
N ALA A 82 3.19 -3.68 14.52
CA ALA A 82 2.08 -3.50 13.60
C ALA A 82 0.95 -2.60 14.13
N ALA A 83 0.86 -2.38 15.44
CA ALA A 83 -0.26 -1.69 16.10
C ALA A 83 -0.66 -0.33 15.49
N PRO A 84 0.27 0.54 15.07
CA PRO A 84 -0.12 1.85 14.48
C PRO A 84 -0.88 1.76 13.17
N GLN A 85 -0.86 0.61 12.49
CA GLN A 85 -1.61 0.42 11.25
C GLN A 85 -3.13 0.52 11.45
N ILE A 86 -3.63 0.36 12.69
CA ILE A 86 -5.05 0.53 13.03
C ILE A 86 -5.57 1.90 12.59
N ILE A 87 -4.81 2.95 12.84
CA ILE A 87 -5.24 4.33 12.59
C ILE A 87 -4.95 4.85 11.17
N THR A 88 -4.39 4.03 10.29
CA THR A 88 -4.00 4.45 8.93
C THR A 88 -5.16 5.05 8.15
N GLY A 89 -6.34 4.41 8.20
CA GLY A 89 -7.56 4.93 7.55
C GLY A 89 -7.96 6.31 8.07
N PHE A 90 -7.89 6.50 9.39
CA PHE A 90 -8.15 7.78 10.04
C PHE A 90 -7.12 8.85 9.64
N LEU A 91 -5.83 8.54 9.68
CA LEU A 91 -4.77 9.48 9.36
C LEU A 91 -4.87 9.98 7.91
N ILE A 92 -5.03 9.08 6.94
CA ILE A 92 -5.07 9.45 5.52
C ILE A 92 -6.35 10.22 5.20
N LEU A 93 -7.53 9.63 5.49
CA LEU A 93 -8.80 10.25 5.13
C LEU A 93 -9.15 11.45 6.01
N GLY A 94 -8.81 11.41 7.31
CA GLY A 94 -9.14 12.45 8.28
C GLY A 94 -8.25 13.68 8.16
N ILE A 95 -6.92 13.51 8.04
CA ILE A 95 -5.99 14.64 8.01
C ILE A 95 -5.98 15.30 6.63
N ILE A 96 -5.64 14.56 5.58
CA ILE A 96 -5.45 15.16 4.25
C ILE A 96 -6.68 15.04 3.33
N GLY A 97 -7.57 14.07 3.59
CA GLY A 97 -8.61 13.67 2.67
C GLY A 97 -9.54 14.80 2.21
N LYS A 98 -10.10 15.57 3.16
CA LYS A 98 -11.02 16.67 2.82
C LYS A 98 -10.30 17.78 2.03
N LYS A 99 -9.09 18.13 2.44
CA LYS A 99 -8.34 19.22 1.79
C LYS A 99 -7.90 18.86 0.39
N LEU A 100 -7.41 17.63 0.21
CA LEU A 100 -7.04 17.10 -1.10
C LEU A 100 -8.22 17.11 -2.08
N ALA A 101 -9.38 16.64 -1.66
CA ALA A 101 -10.55 16.60 -2.53
C ALA A 101 -11.07 18.00 -2.89
N VAL A 102 -11.08 18.93 -1.95
CA VAL A 102 -11.48 20.32 -2.22
C VAL A 102 -10.53 20.97 -3.23
N LEU A 103 -9.23 20.79 -3.05
CA LEU A 103 -8.21 21.32 -3.95
C LEU A 103 -8.30 20.65 -5.33
N SER A 104 -8.37 19.32 -5.39
CA SER A 104 -8.54 18.58 -6.64
C SER A 104 -9.74 19.04 -7.46
N ARG A 105 -10.86 19.38 -6.81
CA ARG A 105 -12.05 19.91 -7.50
C ARG A 105 -11.86 21.34 -7.99
N LYS A 106 -11.10 22.17 -7.26
CA LYS A 106 -10.82 23.56 -7.65
C LYS A 106 -9.79 23.66 -8.78
N THR A 107 -8.77 22.82 -8.75
CA THR A 107 -7.64 22.86 -9.73
C THR A 107 -7.80 21.85 -10.87
N ASP A 108 -8.86 21.03 -10.82
CA ASP A 108 -9.09 19.89 -11.72
C ASP A 108 -7.96 18.84 -11.72
N ALA A 109 -7.20 18.79 -10.64
CA ALA A 109 -6.12 17.82 -10.44
C ALA A 109 -6.67 16.40 -10.37
N LEU A 110 -5.97 15.45 -11.01
CA LEU A 110 -6.34 14.03 -11.07
C LEU A 110 -5.31 13.13 -10.37
N THR A 111 -4.10 13.65 -10.13
CA THR A 111 -3.02 12.95 -9.43
C THR A 111 -2.56 13.73 -8.21
N ILE A 112 -1.80 13.09 -7.32
CA ILE A 112 -1.17 13.77 -6.18
C ILE A 112 -0.09 14.71 -6.66
N ILE A 113 0.62 14.35 -7.73
CA ILE A 113 1.67 15.19 -8.33
C ILE A 113 1.04 16.43 -8.97
N ASP A 114 -0.13 16.32 -9.60
CA ASP A 114 -0.89 17.49 -10.09
C ASP A 114 -1.13 18.52 -8.97
N ILE A 115 -1.53 18.04 -7.77
CA ILE A 115 -1.78 18.92 -6.61
C ILE A 115 -0.51 19.59 -6.12
N ILE A 116 0.59 18.82 -6.06
CA ILE A 116 1.90 19.34 -5.67
C ILE A 116 2.39 20.39 -6.69
N GLU A 117 2.19 20.13 -7.98
CA GLU A 117 2.54 21.08 -9.03
C GLU A 117 1.70 22.35 -9.00
N GLU A 118 0.38 22.23 -8.77
CA GLU A 118 -0.50 23.38 -8.55
C GLU A 118 -0.11 24.20 -7.32
N ARG A 119 0.51 23.56 -6.32
CA ARG A 119 0.93 24.22 -5.10
C ARG A 119 2.27 24.95 -5.26
N PHE A 120 3.22 24.34 -5.96
CA PHE A 120 4.61 24.81 -5.98
C PHE A 120 5.08 25.33 -7.34
N HIS A 121 4.36 25.07 -8.42
CA HIS A 121 4.71 25.44 -9.79
C HIS A 121 6.16 25.12 -10.18
N ASN A 122 6.69 23.98 -9.68
CA ASN A 122 8.09 23.60 -9.86
C ASN A 122 8.20 22.27 -10.62
N LYS A 123 8.64 22.36 -11.88
CA LYS A 123 8.79 21.20 -12.77
C LYS A 123 9.82 20.18 -12.26
N SER A 124 10.92 20.64 -11.66
CA SER A 124 11.96 19.74 -11.14
C SER A 124 11.44 18.90 -9.98
N LEU A 125 10.64 19.50 -9.08
CA LEU A 125 10.00 18.79 -8.00
C LEU A 125 9.02 17.73 -8.53
N SER A 126 8.15 18.11 -9.46
CA SER A 126 7.17 17.19 -10.06
C SER A 126 7.84 16.05 -10.81
N LEU A 127 8.91 16.32 -11.56
CA LEU A 127 9.69 15.29 -12.25
C LEU A 127 10.37 14.34 -11.27
N LEU A 128 11.02 14.87 -10.23
CA LEU A 128 11.66 14.06 -9.19
C LEU A 128 10.65 13.15 -8.50
N LEU A 129 9.51 13.67 -8.07
CA LEU A 129 8.46 12.88 -7.41
C LEU A 129 7.85 11.83 -8.34
N SER A 130 7.69 12.12 -9.64
CA SER A 130 7.22 11.15 -10.63
C SER A 130 8.19 9.98 -10.78
N LEU A 131 9.50 10.26 -10.82
CA LEU A 131 10.54 9.24 -10.90
C LEU A 131 10.59 8.39 -9.62
N VAL A 132 10.53 9.03 -8.46
CA VAL A 132 10.47 8.34 -7.15
C VAL A 132 9.28 7.40 -7.10
N LEU A 133 8.09 7.89 -7.48
CA LEU A 133 6.87 7.09 -7.51
C LEU A 133 7.02 5.87 -8.43
N LEU A 134 7.58 6.06 -9.63
CA LEU A 134 7.78 4.98 -10.58
C LEU A 134 8.71 3.89 -10.04
N ILE A 135 9.85 4.28 -9.46
CA ILE A 135 10.85 3.34 -8.94
C ILE A 135 10.26 2.53 -7.77
N PHE A 136 9.73 3.21 -6.76
CA PHE A 136 9.24 2.53 -5.56
C PHE A 136 7.94 1.74 -5.81
N PHE A 137 7.05 2.21 -6.68
CA PHE A 137 5.87 1.41 -7.05
C PHE A 137 6.26 0.16 -7.84
N THR A 138 7.25 0.25 -8.73
CA THR A 138 7.76 -0.93 -9.43
C THR A 138 8.34 -1.94 -8.43
N ALA A 139 9.15 -1.49 -7.46
CA ALA A 139 9.68 -2.35 -6.41
C ALA A 139 8.57 -3.03 -5.59
N MET A 140 7.53 -2.27 -5.20
CA MET A 140 6.37 -2.83 -4.50
C MET A 140 5.63 -3.86 -5.35
N VAL A 141 5.40 -3.61 -6.64
CA VAL A 141 4.74 -4.56 -7.55
C VAL A 141 5.54 -5.84 -7.67
N VAL A 142 6.88 -5.76 -7.76
CA VAL A 142 7.78 -6.92 -7.77
C VAL A 142 7.60 -7.74 -6.50
N GLY A 143 7.62 -7.13 -5.32
CA GLY A 143 7.39 -7.80 -4.04
C GLY A 143 6.01 -8.49 -3.99
N GLN A 144 4.96 -7.83 -4.47
CA GLN A 144 3.62 -8.44 -4.54
C GLN A 144 3.60 -9.64 -5.51
N PHE A 145 4.25 -9.54 -6.67
CA PHE A 145 4.31 -10.65 -7.62
C PHE A 145 5.07 -11.85 -7.06
N ILE A 146 6.17 -11.62 -6.33
CA ILE A 146 6.92 -12.69 -5.65
C ILE A 146 6.02 -13.41 -4.65
N GLY A 147 5.40 -12.68 -3.72
CA GLY A 147 4.55 -13.29 -2.69
C GLY A 147 3.31 -13.98 -3.28
N GLY A 148 2.64 -13.36 -4.26
CA GLY A 148 1.49 -13.96 -4.94
C GLY A 148 1.85 -15.24 -5.69
N ALA A 149 3.01 -15.28 -6.36
CA ALA A 149 3.48 -16.45 -7.06
C ALA A 149 3.88 -17.60 -6.10
N GLN A 150 4.47 -17.27 -4.95
CA GLN A 150 4.78 -18.26 -3.90
C GLN A 150 3.50 -18.90 -3.36
N ILE A 151 2.48 -18.09 -3.05
CA ILE A 151 1.17 -18.59 -2.60
C ILE A 151 0.54 -19.46 -3.69
N PHE A 152 0.51 -18.98 -4.93
CA PHE A 152 -0.08 -19.73 -6.04
C PHE A 152 0.63 -21.08 -6.26
N ALA A 153 1.96 -21.10 -6.20
CA ALA A 153 2.76 -22.32 -6.34
C ALA A 153 2.50 -23.30 -5.18
N ALA A 154 2.40 -22.79 -3.94
CA ALA A 154 2.12 -23.61 -2.77
C ALA A 154 0.75 -24.32 -2.88
N ILE A 155 -0.28 -23.64 -3.45
CA ILE A 155 -1.63 -24.18 -3.59
C ILE A 155 -1.73 -25.18 -4.73
N THR A 156 -1.15 -24.83 -5.87
CA THR A 156 -1.36 -25.59 -7.12
C THR A 156 -0.34 -26.70 -7.29
N GLY A 157 0.78 -26.66 -6.55
CA GLY A 157 1.94 -27.53 -6.77
C GLY A 157 2.69 -27.22 -8.07
N LEU A 158 2.34 -26.13 -8.77
CA LEU A 158 3.01 -25.70 -9.99
C LEU A 158 4.37 -25.04 -9.66
N ASN A 159 5.28 -25.09 -10.66
CA ASN A 159 6.54 -24.35 -10.53
C ASN A 159 6.29 -22.86 -10.33
N TYR A 160 7.10 -22.24 -9.47
CA TYR A 160 7.05 -20.80 -9.14
C TYR A 160 6.92 -19.90 -10.38
N LYS A 161 7.74 -20.12 -11.42
CA LYS A 161 7.75 -19.29 -12.63
C LYS A 161 6.44 -19.39 -13.42
N ILE A 162 5.82 -20.58 -13.45
CA ILE A 162 4.50 -20.78 -14.09
C ILE A 162 3.44 -20.04 -13.29
N GLY A 163 3.44 -20.20 -11.97
CA GLY A 163 2.55 -19.47 -11.06
C GLY A 163 2.67 -17.97 -11.23
N LEU A 164 3.89 -17.45 -11.24
CA LEU A 164 4.19 -16.03 -11.44
C LEU A 164 3.58 -15.50 -12.75
N ILE A 165 3.83 -16.16 -13.87
CA ILE A 165 3.36 -15.70 -15.18
C ILE A 165 1.82 -15.73 -15.24
N LEU A 166 1.17 -16.80 -14.80
CA LEU A 166 -0.29 -16.92 -14.80
C LEU A 166 -0.95 -15.86 -13.92
N PHE A 167 -0.51 -15.77 -12.66
CA PHE A 167 -1.06 -14.84 -11.68
C PHE A 167 -0.87 -13.38 -12.10
N ALA A 168 0.36 -13.00 -12.48
CA ALA A 168 0.69 -11.65 -12.85
C ALA A 168 -0.01 -11.22 -14.15
N THR A 169 -0.13 -12.11 -15.14
CA THR A 169 -0.84 -11.81 -16.40
C THR A 169 -2.30 -11.47 -16.15
N VAL A 170 -3.01 -12.27 -15.34
CA VAL A 170 -4.41 -11.98 -15.00
C VAL A 170 -4.52 -10.62 -14.31
N THR A 171 -3.61 -10.33 -13.37
CA THR A 171 -3.60 -9.05 -12.64
C THR A 171 -3.42 -7.86 -13.59
N VAL A 172 -2.46 -7.92 -14.50
CA VAL A 172 -2.21 -6.86 -15.49
C VAL A 172 -3.39 -6.65 -16.43
N ILE A 173 -4.02 -7.74 -16.88
CA ILE A 173 -5.16 -7.66 -17.81
C ILE A 173 -6.33 -6.90 -17.17
N TYR A 174 -6.79 -7.28 -15.98
CA TYR A 174 -7.93 -6.58 -15.40
C TYR A 174 -7.60 -5.16 -14.97
N THR A 175 -6.36 -4.91 -14.51
CA THR A 175 -5.88 -3.57 -14.15
C THR A 175 -5.95 -2.59 -15.31
N SER A 176 -5.67 -3.04 -16.53
CA SER A 176 -5.72 -2.20 -17.73
C SER A 176 -7.12 -1.61 -18.02
N SER A 177 -8.15 -2.08 -17.33
CA SER A 177 -9.53 -1.56 -17.44
C SER A 177 -9.79 -0.27 -16.64
N GLY A 178 -8.80 0.28 -15.92
CA GLY A 178 -8.85 1.59 -15.25
C GLY A 178 -9.30 1.55 -13.80
N PHE A 179 -9.27 2.72 -13.14
CA PHE A 179 -9.46 2.86 -11.69
C PHE A 179 -10.84 2.37 -11.21
N LYS A 180 -11.89 2.50 -12.00
CA LYS A 180 -13.21 1.97 -11.64
C LYS A 180 -13.21 0.45 -11.51
N ALA A 181 -12.49 -0.25 -12.42
CA ALA A 181 -12.30 -1.69 -12.30
C ALA A 181 -11.57 -2.02 -11.00
N VAL A 182 -10.46 -1.31 -10.74
CA VAL A 182 -9.65 -1.49 -9.53
C VAL A 182 -10.50 -1.31 -8.27
N VAL A 183 -11.27 -0.25 -8.16
CA VAL A 183 -12.10 0.03 -6.98
C VAL A 183 -13.17 -1.04 -6.73
N LEU A 184 -13.80 -1.55 -7.79
CA LEU A 184 -14.79 -2.62 -7.68
C LEU A 184 -14.15 -3.95 -7.27
N THR A 185 -13.02 -4.30 -7.88
CA THR A 185 -12.26 -5.49 -7.49
C THR A 185 -11.71 -5.37 -6.08
N ASP A 186 -11.16 -4.22 -5.69
CA ASP A 186 -10.65 -3.95 -4.35
C ASP A 186 -11.72 -4.15 -3.28
N THR A 187 -12.96 -3.72 -3.56
CA THR A 187 -14.08 -3.89 -2.61
C THR A 187 -14.35 -5.37 -2.35
N ILE A 188 -14.37 -6.19 -3.39
CA ILE A 188 -14.55 -7.65 -3.26
C ILE A 188 -13.32 -8.27 -2.59
N CYS A 189 -12.11 -7.86 -2.99
CA CYS A 189 -10.87 -8.32 -2.37
C CYS A 189 -10.84 -8.06 -0.87
N ALA A 190 -11.23 -6.87 -0.40
CA ALA A 190 -11.26 -6.55 1.03
C ALA A 190 -12.24 -7.45 1.82
N ILE A 191 -13.38 -7.80 1.22
CA ILE A 191 -14.32 -8.75 1.82
C ILE A 191 -13.71 -10.14 1.90
N LEU A 192 -13.09 -10.61 0.81
CA LEU A 192 -12.45 -11.93 0.75
C LEU A 192 -11.23 -12.03 1.68
N MET A 193 -10.50 -10.95 1.87
CA MET A 193 -9.44 -10.84 2.90
C MET A 193 -9.99 -11.10 4.30
N LEU A 194 -11.13 -10.48 4.66
CA LEU A 194 -11.80 -10.73 5.95
C LEU A 194 -12.25 -12.18 6.07
N VAL A 195 -12.88 -12.72 5.04
CA VAL A 195 -13.32 -14.13 5.02
C VAL A 195 -12.13 -15.07 5.21
N GLY A 196 -11.04 -14.87 4.45
CA GLY A 196 -9.83 -15.68 4.59
C GLY A 196 -9.21 -15.61 5.99
N MET A 197 -9.15 -14.41 6.57
CA MET A 197 -8.68 -14.20 7.94
C MET A 197 -9.53 -14.96 8.97
N PHE A 198 -10.86 -14.88 8.89
CA PHE A 198 -11.75 -15.58 9.80
C PHE A 198 -11.69 -17.11 9.64
N CYS A 199 -11.61 -17.60 8.39
CA CYS A 199 -11.42 -19.03 8.13
C CYS A 199 -10.10 -19.54 8.72
N LEU A 200 -9.02 -18.79 8.52
CA LEU A 200 -7.71 -19.12 9.09
C LEU A 200 -7.77 -19.14 10.63
N GLY A 201 -8.37 -18.11 11.24
CA GLY A 201 -8.53 -18.00 12.69
C GLY A 201 -9.34 -19.16 13.27
N TYR A 202 -10.45 -19.52 12.62
CA TYR A 202 -11.25 -20.65 13.03
C TYR A 202 -10.43 -21.96 13.08
N VAL A 203 -9.66 -22.24 12.02
CA VAL A 203 -8.89 -23.49 11.94
C VAL A 203 -7.72 -23.48 12.93
N ILE A 204 -7.05 -22.35 13.12
CA ILE A 204 -5.97 -22.23 14.13
C ILE A 204 -6.52 -22.56 15.53
N LEU A 205 -7.68 -22.00 15.88
CA LEU A 205 -8.29 -22.24 17.19
C LEU A 205 -8.80 -23.68 17.34
N ASP A 206 -9.43 -24.23 16.30
CA ASP A 206 -9.93 -25.61 16.31
C ASP A 206 -8.79 -26.63 16.47
N LYS A 207 -7.74 -26.51 15.65
CA LYS A 207 -6.60 -27.45 15.66
C LYS A 207 -5.66 -27.26 16.86
N GLY A 208 -5.58 -26.03 17.38
CA GLY A 208 -4.75 -25.68 18.54
C GLY A 208 -5.40 -25.97 19.89
N SER A 209 -6.58 -26.61 19.93
CA SER A 209 -7.34 -26.84 21.18
C SER A 209 -7.71 -25.53 21.90
N GLY A 210 -8.11 -24.54 21.12
CA GLY A 210 -8.45 -23.21 21.59
C GLY A 210 -7.23 -22.36 21.98
N LEU A 211 -7.49 -21.20 22.56
CA LEU A 211 -6.43 -20.29 23.00
C LEU A 211 -5.55 -20.90 24.10
N ASP A 212 -6.13 -21.65 25.00
CA ASP A 212 -5.39 -22.28 26.13
C ASP A 212 -4.38 -23.31 25.64
N GLY A 213 -4.76 -24.17 24.69
CA GLY A 213 -3.85 -25.16 24.09
C GLY A 213 -2.70 -24.47 23.32
N ILE A 214 -3.01 -23.46 22.53
CA ILE A 214 -2.01 -22.70 21.78
C ILE A 214 -1.04 -21.98 22.71
N THR A 215 -1.55 -21.27 23.72
CA THR A 215 -0.70 -20.53 24.66
C THR A 215 0.15 -21.45 25.51
N ALA A 216 -0.37 -22.62 25.94
CA ALA A 216 0.39 -23.65 26.62
C ALA A 216 1.56 -24.16 25.76
N THR A 217 1.33 -24.39 24.47
CA THR A 217 2.39 -24.79 23.51
C THR A 217 3.44 -23.70 23.37
N ILE A 218 3.02 -22.44 23.10
CA ILE A 218 3.94 -21.31 22.89
C ILE A 218 4.75 -21.03 24.18
N SER A 219 4.19 -21.25 25.36
CA SER A 219 4.89 -21.05 26.65
C SER A 219 6.12 -21.94 26.83
N GLN A 220 6.22 -23.03 26.08
CA GLN A 220 7.35 -23.96 26.11
C GLN A 220 8.40 -23.66 25.02
N ILE A 221 8.20 -22.63 24.19
CA ILE A 221 9.05 -22.34 23.05
C ILE A 221 9.81 -21.04 23.29
N ASN A 222 11.08 -20.97 22.85
CA ASN A 222 11.92 -19.77 22.88
C ASN A 222 12.01 -19.14 24.29
N LEU A 223 12.35 -20.01 25.28
CA LEU A 223 12.44 -19.61 26.68
C LEU A 223 13.66 -18.71 26.92
N ASP A 224 13.49 -17.73 27.80
CA ASP A 224 14.60 -16.97 28.38
C ASP A 224 15.21 -17.70 29.62
N GLU A 225 16.21 -17.07 30.24
CA GLU A 225 16.88 -17.59 31.42
C GLU A 225 15.93 -17.85 32.63
N SER A 226 14.81 -17.14 32.67
CA SER A 226 13.78 -17.31 33.73
C SER A 226 12.71 -18.35 33.37
N GLY A 227 12.82 -19.02 32.22
CA GLY A 227 11.85 -19.98 31.71
C GLY A 227 10.57 -19.36 31.14
N TYR A 228 10.58 -18.07 30.83
CA TYR A 228 9.44 -17.39 30.21
C TYR A 228 9.63 -17.26 28.71
N SER A 229 8.61 -17.56 27.94
CA SER A 229 8.69 -17.48 26.46
C SER A 229 8.86 -16.04 25.96
N ASN A 230 9.91 -15.80 25.16
CA ASN A 230 10.16 -14.52 24.50
C ASN A 230 9.06 -14.13 23.52
N ASN A 231 8.26 -15.08 23.03
CA ASN A 231 7.15 -14.83 22.13
C ASN A 231 6.02 -14.01 22.79
N PHE A 232 5.91 -14.05 24.12
CA PHE A 232 4.94 -13.24 24.87
C PHE A 232 5.46 -11.86 25.25
N LYS A 233 6.75 -11.58 25.06
CA LYS A 233 7.32 -10.29 25.40
C LYS A 233 7.03 -9.26 24.29
N PRO A 234 6.67 -8.01 24.67
CA PRO A 234 6.32 -6.97 23.70
C PRO A 234 7.50 -6.51 22.83
N ASN A 235 8.72 -6.85 23.20
CA ASN A 235 9.94 -6.59 22.43
C ASN A 235 10.63 -7.88 21.94
N ALA A 236 9.91 -9.01 21.91
CA ALA A 236 10.43 -10.32 21.49
C ALA A 236 11.72 -10.73 22.22
N GLY A 237 11.78 -10.50 23.54
CA GLY A 237 12.97 -10.83 24.34
C GLY A 237 14.21 -10.00 24.00
N GLY A 238 14.04 -8.81 23.44
CA GLY A 238 15.13 -7.92 23.00
C GLY A 238 15.45 -8.00 21.51
N ALA A 239 14.89 -8.94 20.76
CA ALA A 239 15.06 -9.02 19.31
C ALA A 239 14.53 -7.78 18.57
N LEU A 240 13.54 -7.10 19.16
CA LEU A 240 13.02 -5.82 18.72
C LEU A 240 13.29 -4.74 19.78
N PRO A 241 14.39 -3.99 19.69
CA PRO A 241 14.67 -2.89 20.60
C PRO A 241 13.54 -1.87 20.62
N TRP A 242 13.25 -1.25 21.76
CA TRP A 242 12.19 -0.25 21.89
C TRP A 242 12.36 0.93 20.93
N SER A 243 13.61 1.35 20.69
CA SER A 243 13.91 2.39 19.70
C SER A 243 13.47 1.99 18.29
N LEU A 244 13.65 0.73 17.89
CA LEU A 244 13.15 0.20 16.61
C LEU A 244 11.63 0.18 16.57
N LEU A 245 10.97 -0.31 17.64
CA LEU A 245 9.51 -0.38 17.71
C LEU A 245 8.86 1.00 17.59
N PHE A 246 9.29 1.99 18.39
CA PHE A 246 8.74 3.34 18.33
C PHE A 246 9.07 4.06 17.02
N SER A 247 10.25 3.83 16.45
CA SER A 247 10.59 4.39 15.15
C SER A 247 9.81 3.77 14.00
N ALA A 248 9.50 2.48 14.09
CA ALA A 248 8.62 1.81 13.14
C ALA A 248 7.19 2.34 13.19
N TRP A 249 6.72 2.86 14.33
CA TRP A 249 5.43 3.54 14.43
C TRP A 249 5.34 4.80 13.57
N ILE A 250 6.48 5.43 13.28
CA ILE A 250 6.52 6.50 12.28
C ILE A 250 6.29 5.91 10.89
N LEU A 251 6.98 4.83 10.53
CA LEU A 251 6.87 4.18 9.22
C LEU A 251 5.44 3.67 8.94
N VAL A 252 4.92 2.78 9.77
CA VAL A 252 3.63 2.11 9.51
C VAL A 252 2.42 2.84 10.11
N GLY A 253 2.64 3.99 10.73
CA GLY A 253 1.62 4.86 11.33
C GLY A 253 1.62 6.24 10.71
N PHE A 254 2.29 7.20 11.35
CA PHE A 254 2.22 8.62 10.98
C PHE A 254 2.62 8.92 9.54
N ALA A 255 3.74 8.38 9.06
CA ALA A 255 4.27 8.71 7.74
C ALA A 255 3.43 8.14 6.59
N THR A 256 2.51 7.20 6.86
CA THR A 256 1.56 6.67 5.86
C THR A 256 0.68 7.75 5.21
N ILE A 257 0.53 8.93 5.85
CA ILE A 257 -0.10 10.10 5.24
C ILE A 257 0.60 10.51 3.94
N GLY A 258 1.92 10.26 3.84
CA GLY A 258 2.73 10.53 2.66
C GLY A 258 2.62 9.48 1.54
N LEU A 259 1.84 8.39 1.71
CA LEU A 259 1.72 7.35 0.69
C LEU A 259 0.82 7.81 -0.48
N PRO A 260 1.36 8.04 -1.68
CA PRO A 260 0.59 8.60 -2.80
C PRO A 260 -0.52 7.67 -3.29
N GLN A 261 -0.31 6.34 -3.27
CA GLN A 261 -1.32 5.35 -3.65
C GLN A 261 -2.56 5.39 -2.74
N SER A 262 -2.40 5.74 -1.48
CA SER A 262 -3.50 5.91 -0.53
C SER A 262 -4.13 7.29 -0.64
N ALA A 263 -3.31 8.33 -0.80
CA ALA A 263 -3.75 9.72 -0.91
C ALA A 263 -4.61 9.99 -2.16
N VAL A 264 -4.34 9.30 -3.29
CA VAL A 264 -5.13 9.46 -4.52
C VAL A 264 -6.61 9.08 -4.33
N ARG A 265 -6.91 8.20 -3.40
CA ARG A 265 -8.29 7.81 -3.07
C ARG A 265 -9.09 8.96 -2.46
N CYS A 266 -8.41 9.90 -1.79
CA CYS A 266 -9.02 11.12 -1.30
C CYS A 266 -9.56 12.02 -2.42
N LEU A 267 -9.12 11.85 -3.67
CA LEU A 267 -9.61 12.61 -4.81
C LEU A 267 -10.93 12.06 -5.37
N SER A 268 -11.34 10.85 -4.98
CA SER A 268 -12.34 10.04 -5.68
C SER A 268 -13.70 9.98 -5.00
N TYR A 269 -13.86 10.48 -3.78
CA TYR A 269 -15.13 10.39 -3.05
C TYR A 269 -16.20 11.37 -3.55
N LYS A 270 -17.47 11.00 -3.37
CA LYS A 270 -18.63 11.75 -3.84
C LYS A 270 -18.96 12.95 -2.93
N THR A 271 -19.13 12.72 -1.63
CA THR A 271 -19.54 13.72 -0.65
C THR A 271 -18.67 13.70 0.60
N THR A 272 -18.70 14.80 1.40
CA THR A 272 -17.98 14.83 2.69
C THR A 272 -18.53 13.78 3.67
N PHE A 273 -19.81 13.44 3.59
CA PHE A 273 -20.41 12.37 4.38
C PHE A 273 -19.80 11.02 4.02
N ASP A 274 -19.59 10.74 2.72
CA ASP A 274 -18.90 9.53 2.26
C ASP A 274 -17.47 9.46 2.79
N LEU A 275 -16.76 10.59 2.86
CA LEU A 275 -15.42 10.65 3.43
C LEU A 275 -15.42 10.26 4.92
N HIS A 276 -16.33 10.84 5.73
CA HIS A 276 -16.43 10.51 7.17
C HIS A 276 -16.82 9.05 7.38
N LYS A 277 -17.78 8.53 6.60
CA LYS A 277 -18.14 7.12 6.63
C LYS A 277 -16.96 6.22 6.27
N ALA A 278 -16.21 6.59 5.23
CA ALA A 278 -15.03 5.85 4.82
C ALA A 278 -13.94 5.84 5.89
N MET A 279 -13.72 6.95 6.57
CA MET A 279 -12.73 7.06 7.64
C MET A 279 -13.02 6.06 8.77
N ILE A 280 -14.28 5.98 9.23
CA ILE A 280 -14.68 5.04 10.28
C ILE A 280 -14.54 3.59 9.81
N VAL A 281 -15.13 3.26 8.66
CA VAL A 281 -15.13 1.89 8.12
C VAL A 281 -13.68 1.44 7.82
N ALA A 282 -12.86 2.30 7.20
CA ALA A 282 -11.48 1.95 6.90
C ALA A 282 -10.64 1.71 8.17
N THR A 283 -10.83 2.52 9.22
CA THR A 283 -10.11 2.33 10.49
C THR A 283 -10.48 1.00 11.14
N ILE A 284 -11.76 0.65 11.19
CA ILE A 284 -12.22 -0.62 11.77
C ILE A 284 -11.72 -1.81 10.95
N VAL A 285 -11.92 -1.78 9.63
CA VAL A 285 -11.58 -2.92 8.77
C VAL A 285 -10.06 -3.08 8.63
N CYS A 286 -9.31 -1.98 8.47
CA CYS A 286 -7.84 -2.03 8.43
C CYS A 286 -7.28 -2.54 9.75
N GLY A 287 -7.77 -2.02 10.87
CA GLY A 287 -7.37 -2.49 12.21
C GLY A 287 -7.64 -3.98 12.40
N ALA A 288 -8.83 -4.43 12.06
CA ALA A 288 -9.19 -5.85 12.16
C ALA A 288 -8.28 -6.73 11.29
N LEU A 289 -8.03 -6.35 10.04
CA LEU A 289 -7.18 -7.12 9.12
C LEU A 289 -5.71 -7.12 9.55
N MET A 290 -5.13 -5.95 9.82
CA MET A 290 -3.69 -5.84 10.12
C MET A 290 -3.34 -6.51 11.45
N ILE A 291 -4.09 -6.22 12.50
CA ILE A 291 -3.85 -6.82 13.82
C ILE A 291 -4.33 -8.26 13.86
N GLY A 292 -5.49 -8.56 13.27
CA GLY A 292 -6.02 -9.92 13.21
C GLY A 292 -5.05 -10.88 12.53
N MET A 293 -4.55 -10.55 11.34
CA MET A 293 -3.56 -11.40 10.64
C MET A 293 -2.25 -11.52 11.42
N THR A 294 -1.78 -10.43 12.05
CA THR A 294 -0.56 -10.47 12.87
C THR A 294 -0.74 -11.37 14.08
N LEU A 295 -1.88 -11.29 14.78
CA LEU A 295 -2.21 -12.18 15.91
C LEU A 295 -2.33 -13.65 15.46
N LEU A 296 -2.97 -13.90 14.30
CA LEU A 296 -3.03 -15.25 13.74
C LEU A 296 -1.63 -15.81 13.43
N GLY A 297 -0.69 -14.95 13.03
CA GLY A 297 0.72 -15.34 12.91
C GLY A 297 1.33 -15.80 14.23
N VAL A 298 1.09 -15.05 15.32
CA VAL A 298 1.53 -15.46 16.68
C VAL A 298 0.89 -16.80 17.06
N LEU A 299 -0.43 -16.94 16.86
CA LEU A 299 -1.14 -18.17 17.23
C LEU A 299 -0.72 -19.37 16.37
N ALA A 300 -0.35 -19.15 15.11
CA ALA A 300 0.17 -20.19 14.21
C ALA A 300 1.45 -20.86 14.79
N ARG A 301 2.19 -20.20 15.69
CA ARG A 301 3.35 -20.77 16.36
C ARG A 301 3.00 -22.00 17.20
N GLY A 302 1.78 -22.08 17.72
CA GLY A 302 1.30 -23.25 18.46
C GLY A 302 1.01 -24.48 17.61
N LEU A 303 0.93 -24.32 16.28
CA LEU A 303 0.66 -25.41 15.33
C LEU A 303 1.87 -25.74 14.44
N VAL A 304 2.59 -24.72 14.00
CA VAL A 304 3.80 -24.84 13.17
C VAL A 304 4.98 -24.61 14.10
N LEU A 305 5.60 -25.70 14.60
CA LEU A 305 6.67 -25.62 15.61
C LEU A 305 8.03 -25.31 14.97
N ASP A 306 8.28 -25.84 13.78
CA ASP A 306 9.54 -25.70 13.07
C ASP A 306 9.43 -24.69 11.93
N LEU A 307 10.54 -24.04 11.59
CA LEU A 307 10.60 -23.11 10.46
C LEU A 307 10.39 -23.89 9.14
N PRO A 308 9.39 -23.55 8.33
CA PRO A 308 9.19 -24.16 7.02
C PRO A 308 10.41 -23.99 6.08
N LYS A 309 10.59 -24.91 5.13
CA LYS A 309 11.69 -24.85 4.14
C LYS A 309 11.70 -23.58 3.31
N GLY A 310 10.53 -22.94 3.13
CA GLY A 310 10.38 -21.66 2.44
C GLY A 310 10.59 -20.42 3.32
N GLY A 311 11.09 -20.57 4.56
CA GLY A 311 11.25 -19.48 5.52
C GLY A 311 9.93 -19.03 6.15
N THR A 312 9.95 -17.87 6.80
CA THR A 312 8.78 -17.33 7.51
C THR A 312 7.60 -17.03 6.59
N ASP A 313 7.83 -16.70 5.32
CA ASP A 313 6.78 -16.45 4.33
C ASP A 313 6.01 -17.73 3.96
N ALA A 314 6.53 -18.91 4.25
CA ALA A 314 5.86 -20.17 4.01
C ALA A 314 4.95 -20.64 5.18
N VAL A 315 5.03 -20.01 6.36
CA VAL A 315 4.28 -20.44 7.57
C VAL A 315 2.77 -20.48 7.32
N ILE A 316 2.19 -19.39 6.87
CA ILE A 316 0.73 -19.29 6.63
C ILE A 316 0.27 -20.17 5.46
N PRO A 317 0.90 -20.14 4.27
CA PRO A 317 0.56 -21.06 3.19
C PRO A 317 0.66 -22.54 3.58
N GLU A 318 1.71 -22.93 4.28
CA GLU A 318 1.90 -24.32 4.73
C GLU A 318 0.83 -24.76 5.73
N LEU A 319 0.50 -23.92 6.70
CA LEU A 319 -0.56 -24.19 7.67
C LEU A 319 -1.90 -24.39 6.95
N ILE A 320 -2.25 -23.52 6.00
CA ILE A 320 -3.49 -23.62 5.23
C ILE A 320 -3.56 -24.96 4.46
N VAL A 321 -2.46 -25.33 3.81
CA VAL A 321 -2.43 -26.56 2.99
C VAL A 321 -2.45 -27.82 3.85
N LYS A 322 -1.83 -27.81 5.02
CA LYS A 322 -1.73 -28.98 5.93
C LYS A 322 -2.98 -29.19 6.77
N GLU A 323 -3.52 -28.11 7.32
CA GLU A 323 -4.54 -28.20 8.38
C GLU A 323 -5.98 -28.04 7.85
N MET A 324 -6.16 -27.59 6.59
CA MET A 324 -7.48 -27.37 6.05
C MET A 324 -7.87 -28.45 5.01
N ASN A 325 -9.16 -28.77 4.95
CA ASN A 325 -9.65 -29.53 3.82
C ASN A 325 -9.48 -28.72 2.50
N PRO A 326 -9.35 -29.38 1.33
CA PRO A 326 -8.99 -28.71 0.09
C PRO A 326 -9.90 -27.55 -0.32
N LEU A 327 -11.20 -27.64 -0.06
CA LEU A 327 -12.13 -26.58 -0.42
C LEU A 327 -11.95 -25.35 0.49
N LEU A 328 -11.85 -25.55 1.80
CA LEU A 328 -11.64 -24.50 2.78
C LEU A 328 -10.26 -23.84 2.58
N ALA A 329 -9.22 -24.63 2.30
CA ALA A 329 -7.91 -24.14 1.93
C ALA A 329 -7.97 -23.19 0.72
N GLY A 330 -8.72 -23.59 -0.33
CA GLY A 330 -8.92 -22.77 -1.53
C GLY A 330 -9.64 -21.45 -1.24
N ILE A 331 -10.65 -21.45 -0.37
CA ILE A 331 -11.35 -20.22 0.04
C ILE A 331 -10.43 -19.31 0.87
N THR A 332 -9.73 -19.87 1.85
CA THR A 332 -8.86 -19.11 2.75
C THR A 332 -7.72 -18.44 2.01
N ILE A 333 -7.11 -19.13 1.07
CA ILE A 333 -5.99 -18.65 0.27
C ILE A 333 -6.37 -17.52 -0.70
N ILE A 334 -7.65 -17.40 -1.06
CA ILE A 334 -8.12 -16.22 -1.81
C ILE A 334 -7.83 -14.92 -1.05
N GLY A 335 -7.85 -14.91 0.28
CA GLY A 335 -7.52 -13.71 1.08
C GLY A 335 -6.14 -13.13 0.75
N PRO A 336 -5.03 -13.86 0.92
CA PRO A 336 -3.69 -13.42 0.51
C PRO A 336 -3.56 -13.09 -0.99
N LEU A 337 -4.20 -13.88 -1.88
CA LEU A 337 -4.20 -13.59 -3.32
C LEU A 337 -4.94 -12.29 -3.64
N ALA A 338 -6.08 -12.05 -3.01
CA ALA A 338 -6.84 -10.82 -3.14
C ALA A 338 -6.03 -9.60 -2.67
N ALA A 339 -5.31 -9.73 -1.53
CA ALA A 339 -4.42 -8.71 -1.01
C ALA A 339 -3.31 -8.33 -2.00
N THR A 340 -2.71 -9.35 -2.61
CA THR A 340 -1.68 -9.16 -3.63
C THR A 340 -2.23 -8.45 -4.87
N MET A 341 -3.33 -8.95 -5.43
CA MET A 341 -3.89 -8.46 -6.69
C MET A 341 -4.43 -7.04 -6.57
N SER A 342 -5.11 -6.70 -5.47
CA SER A 342 -5.62 -5.35 -5.21
C SER A 342 -4.49 -4.31 -5.06
N THR A 343 -3.41 -4.69 -4.37
CA THR A 343 -2.24 -3.81 -4.24
C THR A 343 -1.56 -3.59 -5.59
N VAL A 344 -1.28 -4.65 -6.36
CA VAL A 344 -0.67 -4.53 -7.69
C VAL A 344 -1.50 -3.65 -8.61
N SER A 345 -2.81 -3.88 -8.70
CA SER A 345 -3.68 -3.12 -9.58
C SER A 345 -3.67 -1.63 -9.24
N SER A 346 -3.69 -1.31 -7.96
CA SER A 346 -3.64 0.06 -7.46
C SER A 346 -2.31 0.76 -7.76
N LEU A 347 -1.19 0.06 -7.57
CA LEU A 347 0.15 0.59 -7.86
C LEU A 347 0.38 0.79 -9.35
N LEU A 348 -0.04 -0.16 -10.18
CA LEU A 348 0.10 -0.06 -11.64
C LEU A 348 -0.73 1.09 -12.24
N ILE A 349 -1.96 1.30 -11.76
CA ILE A 349 -2.77 2.46 -12.18
C ILE A 349 -2.12 3.77 -11.76
N ALA A 350 -1.63 3.87 -10.53
CA ALA A 350 -0.99 5.07 -10.03
C ALA A 350 0.34 5.36 -10.77
N ALA A 351 1.17 4.33 -11.02
CA ALA A 351 2.39 4.47 -11.81
C ALA A 351 2.09 4.86 -13.28
N SER A 352 1.07 4.25 -13.88
CA SER A 352 0.62 4.61 -15.23
C SER A 352 0.15 6.07 -15.30
N SER A 353 -0.57 6.56 -14.28
CA SER A 353 -1.01 7.96 -14.24
C SER A 353 0.17 8.93 -14.15
N ALA A 354 1.18 8.60 -13.36
CA ALA A 354 2.39 9.41 -13.24
C ALA A 354 3.14 9.53 -14.58
N ILE A 355 3.23 8.46 -15.35
CA ILE A 355 3.91 8.51 -16.66
C ILE A 355 3.05 9.25 -17.69
N VAL A 356 1.78 8.85 -17.86
CA VAL A 356 0.92 9.36 -18.92
C VAL A 356 0.56 10.83 -18.72
N ARG A 357 0.34 11.23 -17.47
CA ARG A 357 -0.09 12.57 -17.15
C ARG A 357 1.06 13.44 -16.66
N ASP A 358 1.71 13.04 -15.58
CA ASP A 358 2.67 13.91 -14.92
C ASP A 358 3.96 14.08 -15.74
N LEU A 359 4.62 12.98 -16.15
CA LEU A 359 5.83 13.05 -16.98
C LEU A 359 5.55 13.62 -18.38
N TYR A 360 4.46 13.20 -19.04
CA TYR A 360 4.14 13.72 -20.37
C TYR A 360 3.90 15.22 -20.34
N ILE A 361 3.15 15.75 -19.39
CA ILE A 361 2.89 17.19 -19.27
C ILE A 361 4.19 17.95 -19.00
N GLN A 362 5.07 17.41 -18.15
CA GLN A 362 6.36 18.02 -17.83
C GLN A 362 7.28 18.12 -19.07
N ILE A 363 7.32 17.06 -19.90
CA ILE A 363 8.18 17.00 -21.10
C ILE A 363 7.62 17.87 -22.21
N VAL A 364 6.32 17.80 -22.47
CA VAL A 364 5.69 18.55 -23.58
C VAL A 364 5.45 20.03 -23.25
N GLY A 365 5.47 20.37 -21.96
CA GLY A 365 5.44 21.76 -21.48
C GLY A 365 4.12 22.49 -21.68
N ASN A 366 3.04 21.82 -22.06
CA ASN A 366 1.77 22.47 -22.35
C ASN A 366 0.58 21.67 -21.76
N ARG A 367 0.09 22.09 -20.59
CA ARG A 367 -1.10 21.53 -19.92
C ARG A 367 -2.37 21.56 -20.78
N HIS A 368 -2.47 22.51 -21.71
CA HIS A 368 -3.62 22.66 -22.60
C HIS A 368 -3.54 21.76 -23.83
N LYS A 369 -2.37 21.15 -24.10
CA LYS A 369 -2.22 20.11 -25.13
C LYS A 369 -2.51 18.73 -24.55
N GLU A 370 -3.75 18.50 -24.12
CA GLU A 370 -4.18 17.16 -23.73
C GLU A 370 -3.95 16.18 -24.89
N LEU A 371 -3.36 15.02 -24.58
CA LEU A 371 -3.40 13.88 -25.50
C LEU A 371 -4.86 13.64 -25.91
N SER A 372 -5.11 13.44 -27.21
CA SER A 372 -6.44 13.04 -27.62
C SER A 372 -6.89 11.84 -26.78
N ILE A 373 -8.18 11.77 -26.44
CA ILE A 373 -8.77 10.71 -25.59
C ILE A 373 -8.28 9.31 -26.03
N LYS A 374 -8.20 9.07 -27.34
CA LYS A 374 -7.72 7.81 -27.92
C LYS A 374 -6.24 7.54 -27.61
N LYS A 375 -5.38 8.55 -27.77
CA LYS A 375 -3.93 8.43 -27.48
C LYS A 375 -3.66 8.25 -25.98
N SER A 376 -4.34 9.01 -25.12
CA SER A 376 -4.25 8.87 -23.67
C SER A 376 -4.65 7.48 -23.20
N LYS A 377 -5.75 6.92 -23.75
CA LYS A 377 -6.20 5.57 -23.45
C LYS A 377 -5.17 4.52 -23.86
N ILE A 378 -4.67 4.56 -25.07
CA ILE A 378 -3.69 3.60 -25.58
C ILE A 378 -2.40 3.70 -24.75
N ALA A 379 -1.91 4.90 -24.48
CA ALA A 379 -0.72 5.12 -23.67
C ALA A 379 -0.88 4.56 -22.26
N SER A 380 -2.00 4.82 -21.59
CA SER A 380 -2.25 4.29 -20.22
C SER A 380 -2.24 2.77 -20.18
N ILE A 381 -2.91 2.13 -21.15
CA ILE A 381 -2.95 0.65 -21.23
C ILE A 381 -1.55 0.08 -21.52
N LEU A 382 -0.84 0.63 -22.50
CA LEU A 382 0.50 0.17 -22.88
C LEU A 382 1.48 0.31 -21.71
N ILE A 383 1.46 1.44 -21.03
CA ILE A 383 2.35 1.68 -19.86
C ILE A 383 2.03 0.72 -18.73
N THR A 384 0.74 0.50 -18.41
CA THR A 384 0.35 -0.48 -17.39
C THR A 384 0.86 -1.88 -17.73
N ILE A 385 0.72 -2.31 -18.99
CA ILE A 385 1.22 -3.61 -19.45
C ILE A 385 2.75 -3.66 -19.40
N THR A 386 3.45 -2.62 -19.85
CA THR A 386 4.91 -2.56 -19.85
C THR A 386 5.48 -2.62 -18.43
N LEU A 387 4.92 -1.83 -17.49
CA LEU A 387 5.32 -1.87 -16.08
C LEU A 387 5.05 -3.24 -15.46
N GLY A 388 3.90 -3.83 -15.74
CA GLY A 388 3.58 -5.19 -15.31
C GLY A 388 4.59 -6.21 -15.84
N PHE A 389 4.95 -6.13 -17.10
CA PHE A 389 5.91 -7.04 -17.73
C PHE A 389 7.33 -6.87 -17.15
N ILE A 390 7.80 -5.63 -16.96
CA ILE A 390 9.08 -5.34 -16.29
C ILE A 390 9.08 -5.95 -14.88
N SER A 391 8.00 -5.76 -14.14
CA SER A 391 7.87 -6.32 -12.79
C SER A 391 7.86 -7.85 -12.78
N ILE A 392 7.27 -8.51 -13.78
CA ILE A 392 7.33 -9.98 -13.94
C ILE A 392 8.79 -10.42 -14.14
N ILE A 393 9.53 -9.77 -15.03
CA ILE A 393 10.92 -10.10 -15.29
C ILE A 393 11.75 -9.99 -14.02
N LEU A 394 11.60 -8.90 -13.27
CA LEU A 394 12.31 -8.69 -12.02
C LEU A 394 11.94 -9.71 -10.94
N ALA A 395 10.68 -10.16 -10.92
CA ALA A 395 10.20 -11.16 -9.98
C ALA A 395 10.61 -12.60 -10.31
N LEU A 396 11.17 -12.88 -11.49
CA LEU A 396 11.65 -14.23 -11.84
C LEU A 396 12.76 -14.75 -10.91
N TYR A 397 13.48 -13.82 -10.26
CA TYR A 397 14.58 -14.12 -9.34
C TYR A 397 14.31 -13.39 -8.01
N PRO A 398 13.53 -14.02 -7.11
CA PRO A 398 13.19 -13.39 -5.84
C PRO A 398 14.44 -13.16 -4.99
N MET A 399 14.58 -11.94 -4.44
CA MET A 399 15.79 -11.53 -3.71
C MET A 399 15.66 -11.67 -2.19
N ASP A 400 14.55 -11.16 -1.58
CA ASP A 400 14.42 -11.05 -0.13
C ASP A 400 12.99 -11.35 0.36
N ILE A 401 12.81 -11.37 1.69
CA ILE A 401 11.50 -11.46 2.33
C ILE A 401 10.64 -10.28 1.88
N VAL A 402 9.46 -10.58 1.34
CA VAL A 402 8.55 -9.61 0.71
C VAL A 402 8.20 -8.43 1.63
N ALA A 403 8.08 -8.68 2.95
CA ALA A 403 7.81 -7.61 3.92
C ALA A 403 8.89 -6.51 3.90
N TRP A 404 10.17 -6.89 3.84
CA TRP A 404 11.26 -5.91 3.86
C TRP A 404 11.33 -5.08 2.59
N VAL A 405 11.10 -5.70 1.42
CA VAL A 405 11.00 -4.97 0.14
C VAL A 405 9.87 -3.95 0.19
N ASN A 406 8.73 -4.33 0.75
CA ASN A 406 7.56 -3.46 0.86
C ASN A 406 7.80 -2.32 1.87
N LEU A 407 8.38 -2.61 3.04
CA LEU A 407 8.71 -1.58 4.05
C LEU A 407 9.78 -0.60 3.55
N PHE A 408 10.78 -1.10 2.80
CA PHE A 408 11.76 -0.23 2.14
C PHE A 408 11.10 0.74 1.16
N ALA A 409 10.20 0.24 0.32
CA ALA A 409 9.50 1.07 -0.64
C ALA A 409 8.54 2.07 0.04
N PHE A 410 7.86 1.68 1.11
CA PHE A 410 7.03 2.58 1.92
C PHE A 410 7.87 3.74 2.46
N GLY A 411 8.97 3.44 3.14
CA GLY A 411 9.85 4.47 3.71
C GLY A 411 10.43 5.42 2.67
N GLY A 412 10.76 4.93 1.47
CA GLY A 412 11.19 5.76 0.36
C GLY A 412 10.12 6.73 -0.12
N LEU A 413 8.89 6.23 -0.34
CA LEU A 413 7.75 7.06 -0.72
C LEU A 413 7.39 8.08 0.37
N GLU A 414 7.34 7.65 1.62
CA GLU A 414 7.02 8.52 2.76
C GLU A 414 8.07 9.61 2.95
N SER A 415 9.36 9.27 2.85
CA SER A 415 10.44 10.25 2.94
C SER A 415 10.39 11.30 1.83
N ALA A 416 9.86 10.95 0.66
CA ALA A 416 9.74 11.86 -0.47
C ALA A 416 8.45 12.69 -0.44
N PHE A 417 7.30 12.07 -0.13
CA PHE A 417 5.99 12.71 -0.30
C PHE A 417 5.41 13.35 0.96
N LEU A 418 5.81 12.90 2.16
CA LEU A 418 5.21 13.33 3.42
C LEU A 418 5.22 14.85 3.59
N TRP A 419 6.39 15.46 3.52
CA TRP A 419 6.51 16.90 3.83
C TRP A 419 6.06 17.81 2.69
N PRO A 420 6.35 17.55 1.40
CA PRO A 420 5.74 18.30 0.32
C PRO A 420 4.21 18.27 0.37
N LEU A 421 3.63 17.15 0.75
CA LEU A 421 2.18 17.02 0.86
C LEU A 421 1.64 17.70 2.13
N VAL A 422 2.13 17.33 3.30
CA VAL A 422 1.61 17.84 4.58
C VAL A 422 1.91 19.33 4.75
N LEU A 423 3.17 19.75 4.62
CA LEU A 423 3.52 21.16 4.76
C LEU A 423 2.95 22.00 3.60
N GLY A 424 2.93 21.47 2.37
CA GLY A 424 2.32 22.14 1.23
C GLY A 424 0.84 22.42 1.43
N LEU A 425 0.10 21.50 2.06
CA LEU A 425 -1.32 21.65 2.34
C LEU A 425 -1.60 22.55 3.55
N PHE A 426 -0.80 22.48 4.63
CA PHE A 426 -1.17 23.07 5.91
C PHE A 426 -0.31 24.26 6.33
N TRP A 427 0.87 24.43 5.75
CA TRP A 427 1.79 25.51 6.11
C TRP A 427 1.99 26.50 4.96
N LYS A 428 1.47 27.74 5.14
CA LYS A 428 1.47 28.79 4.11
C LYS A 428 2.89 29.14 3.63
N ARG A 429 3.88 29.10 4.55
CA ARG A 429 5.26 29.51 4.26
C ARG A 429 6.02 28.50 3.41
N MET A 430 5.55 27.24 3.35
CA MET A 430 6.15 26.21 2.51
C MET A 430 6.21 26.66 1.05
N ASN A 431 7.39 26.62 0.44
CA ASN A 431 7.66 27.03 -0.95
C ASN A 431 8.26 25.89 -1.77
N ALA A 432 8.42 26.10 -3.08
CA ALA A 432 8.94 25.10 -4.00
C ALA A 432 10.35 24.62 -3.66
N SER A 433 11.24 25.54 -3.25
CA SER A 433 12.63 25.21 -2.87
C SER A 433 12.67 24.38 -1.58
N GLY A 434 11.84 24.72 -0.59
CA GLY A 434 11.71 23.92 0.63
C GLY A 434 11.21 22.52 0.35
N ALA A 435 10.20 22.38 -0.53
CA ALA A 435 9.69 21.08 -0.95
C ALA A 435 10.77 20.24 -1.67
N LEU A 436 11.50 20.84 -2.59
CA LEU A 436 12.57 20.16 -3.34
C LEU A 436 13.72 19.70 -2.42
N LEU A 437 14.20 20.58 -1.54
CA LEU A 437 15.24 20.24 -0.55
C LEU A 437 14.78 19.16 0.40
N GLY A 438 13.53 19.23 0.87
CA GLY A 438 12.93 18.20 1.72
C GLY A 438 12.92 16.83 1.08
N VAL A 439 12.58 16.75 -0.21
CA VAL A 439 12.61 15.49 -0.98
C VAL A 439 14.03 14.98 -1.17
N ILE A 440 14.95 15.84 -1.62
CA ILE A 440 16.34 15.43 -1.90
C ILE A 440 17.03 14.90 -0.65
N PHE A 441 16.98 15.66 0.45
CA PHE A 441 17.65 15.25 1.69
C PHE A 441 16.89 14.16 2.45
N GLY A 442 15.55 14.21 2.48
CA GLY A 442 14.74 13.19 3.13
C GLY A 442 14.91 11.81 2.49
N LEU A 443 14.68 11.73 1.19
CA LEU A 443 14.84 10.50 0.42
C LEU A 443 16.32 10.08 0.32
N GLY A 444 17.23 11.04 0.07
CA GLY A 444 18.65 10.75 -0.06
C GLY A 444 19.24 10.14 1.20
N ILE A 445 18.99 10.74 2.37
CA ILE A 445 19.45 10.21 3.66
C ILE A 445 18.80 8.86 3.97
N TYR A 446 17.49 8.72 3.72
CA TYR A 446 16.80 7.44 3.89
C TYR A 446 17.44 6.32 3.05
N THR A 447 17.63 6.55 1.75
CA THR A 447 18.18 5.54 0.83
C THR A 447 19.64 5.21 1.14
N VAL A 448 20.47 6.21 1.45
CA VAL A 448 21.88 6.00 1.82
C VAL A 448 21.99 5.20 3.13
N THR A 449 21.24 5.58 4.16
CA THR A 449 21.29 4.87 5.44
C THR A 449 20.72 3.44 5.35
N MET A 450 19.72 3.21 4.49
CA MET A 450 19.25 1.85 4.21
C MET A 450 20.30 1.02 3.46
N ALA A 451 20.94 1.59 2.43
CA ALA A 451 21.96 0.90 1.64
C ALA A 451 23.23 0.57 2.42
N THR A 452 23.63 1.46 3.34
CA THR A 452 24.84 1.26 4.17
C THR A 452 24.57 0.46 5.44
N GLY A 453 23.31 0.16 5.77
CA GLY A 453 22.93 -0.54 7.00
C GLY A 453 23.14 0.29 8.27
N ILE A 454 23.46 1.59 8.17
CA ILE A 454 23.65 2.47 9.31
C ILE A 454 22.31 2.71 10.01
N LYS A 455 22.24 2.39 11.30
CA LYS A 455 21.08 2.64 12.16
C LYS A 455 21.46 3.63 13.27
N PHE A 456 20.85 4.79 13.25
CA PHE A 456 21.05 5.78 14.31
C PHE A 456 20.22 5.39 15.55
N LEU A 457 20.87 5.24 16.71
CA LEU A 457 20.24 4.83 17.98
C LEU A 457 19.38 3.56 17.88
N ASN A 458 19.73 2.63 16.99
CA ASN A 458 18.93 1.45 16.66
C ASN A 458 17.49 1.75 16.19
N CYS A 459 17.22 2.98 15.72
CA CYS A 459 15.97 3.36 15.12
C CYS A 459 15.85 2.87 13.67
N HIS A 460 14.62 2.73 13.18
CA HIS A 460 14.36 2.53 11.75
C HIS A 460 14.78 3.78 10.96
N ASN A 461 15.39 3.61 9.80
CA ASN A 461 15.97 4.69 9.00
C ASN A 461 14.95 5.75 8.52
N ILE A 462 13.65 5.44 8.55
CA ILE A 462 12.57 6.39 8.26
C ILE A 462 12.61 7.63 9.17
N VAL A 463 13.03 7.47 10.44
CA VAL A 463 13.10 8.59 11.39
C VAL A 463 14.09 9.63 10.90
N ILE A 464 15.28 9.19 10.50
CA ILE A 464 16.33 10.10 10.01
C ILE A 464 15.92 10.71 8.68
N GLY A 465 15.36 9.89 7.76
CA GLY A 465 14.88 10.37 6.47
C GLY A 465 13.78 11.42 6.61
N THR A 466 12.74 11.14 7.41
CA THR A 466 11.65 12.11 7.63
C THR A 466 12.10 13.33 8.42
N ALA A 467 12.96 13.18 9.44
CA ALA A 467 13.52 14.32 10.19
C ALA A 467 14.34 15.23 9.29
N ALA A 468 15.23 14.67 8.48
CA ALA A 468 16.00 15.42 7.49
C ALA A 468 15.08 16.12 6.48
N GLY A 469 14.10 15.39 5.94
CA GLY A 469 13.09 15.95 5.04
C GLY A 469 12.38 17.15 5.66
N PHE A 470 11.97 17.07 6.93
CA PHE A 470 11.36 18.19 7.66
C PHE A 470 12.31 19.37 7.81
N ILE A 471 13.51 19.14 8.34
CA ILE A 471 14.50 20.18 8.61
C ILE A 471 14.84 20.95 7.33
N PHE A 472 15.17 20.24 6.26
CA PHE A 472 15.52 20.86 4.99
C PHE A 472 14.32 21.53 4.29
N SER A 473 13.10 21.01 4.48
CA SER A 473 11.88 21.71 4.04
C SER A 473 11.71 23.05 4.75
N VAL A 474 11.92 23.08 6.07
CA VAL A 474 11.83 24.32 6.87
C VAL A 474 12.94 25.30 6.49
N ILE A 475 14.18 24.84 6.42
CA ILE A 475 15.33 25.67 6.00
C ILE A 475 15.04 26.30 4.63
N GLY A 476 14.64 25.50 3.64
CA GLY A 476 14.33 26.01 2.30
C GLY A 476 13.16 26.98 2.29
N ALA A 477 12.14 26.76 3.11
CA ALA A 477 11.01 27.67 3.23
C ALA A 477 11.39 29.05 3.83
N TYR A 478 12.45 29.11 4.63
CA TYR A 478 12.94 30.38 5.20
C TYR A 478 14.01 31.07 4.35
N LEU A 479 14.84 30.31 3.64
CA LEU A 479 15.94 30.87 2.83
C LEU A 479 15.49 31.38 1.45
N PHE A 480 14.40 30.84 0.90
CA PHE A 480 13.95 31.17 -0.46
C PHE A 480 12.61 31.94 -0.45
N PRO A 481 12.32 32.70 -1.53
CA PRO A 481 11.10 33.48 -1.66
C PRO A 481 9.82 32.65 -1.52
N HIS A 482 8.76 33.33 -1.10
CA HIS A 482 7.42 32.74 -1.04
C HIS A 482 6.86 32.45 -2.44
N ASP A 483 5.93 31.51 -2.50
CA ASP A 483 5.14 31.26 -3.70
C ASP A 483 4.20 32.44 -4.02
N ASP A 484 3.69 32.48 -5.25
CA ASP A 484 2.76 33.49 -5.73
C ASP A 484 1.50 33.55 -4.85
N GLU A 485 1.06 34.77 -4.55
CA GLU A 485 -0.11 35.03 -3.71
C GLU A 485 -1.39 34.44 -4.28
N LYS A 486 -1.51 34.37 -5.63
CA LYS A 486 -2.65 33.75 -6.32
C LYS A 486 -2.79 32.27 -5.95
N THR A 487 -1.70 31.54 -5.93
CA THR A 487 -1.63 30.13 -5.50
C THR A 487 -2.02 29.97 -4.04
N LEU A 488 -1.48 30.87 -3.19
CA LEU A 488 -1.77 30.84 -1.76
C LEU A 488 -3.27 31.10 -1.47
N ARG A 489 -3.95 31.96 -2.24
CA ARG A 489 -5.41 32.19 -2.11
C ARG A 489 -6.22 30.92 -2.47
N ILE A 490 -5.77 30.09 -3.41
CA ILE A 490 -6.42 28.83 -3.76
C ILE A 490 -6.28 27.81 -2.61
N PHE A 491 -5.08 27.67 -2.06
CA PHE A 491 -4.76 26.66 -1.05
C PHE A 491 -5.17 27.06 0.37
N PHE A 492 -5.23 28.37 0.69
CA PHE A 492 -5.51 28.93 2.01
C PHE A 492 -6.62 29.99 1.99
N PRO A 493 -7.80 29.73 1.42
CA PRO A 493 -8.84 30.75 1.17
C PRO A 493 -9.32 31.47 2.44
N HIS A 494 -9.31 30.79 3.61
CA HIS A 494 -9.80 31.37 4.86
C HIS A 494 -8.94 32.50 5.39
N LYS A 495 -7.64 32.55 5.03
CA LYS A 495 -6.71 33.58 5.47
C LYS A 495 -6.81 34.88 4.63
N TYR A 496 -7.56 34.85 3.53
CA TYR A 496 -7.72 35.97 2.59
C TYR A 496 -9.16 36.48 2.52
N LYS A 497 -10.10 35.92 3.31
CA LYS A 497 -11.49 36.41 3.34
C LYS A 497 -11.66 37.78 3.97
N ASN A 498 -10.70 38.22 4.79
CA ASN A 498 -10.76 39.50 5.51
C ASN A 498 -10.01 40.65 4.81
N THR A 499 -9.50 40.46 3.61
CA THR A 499 -8.86 41.52 2.80
C THR A 499 -9.76 41.95 1.65
N LYS A 500 -11.06 42.04 1.90
CA LYS A 500 -11.98 42.84 1.09
C LYS A 500 -12.26 44.10 1.88
N ASP A 501 -11.39 45.09 1.68
CA ASP A 501 -11.67 46.52 1.68
C ASP A 501 -10.61 47.21 0.83
#